data_09d5d77d0e2fe2a2f31ff6e76cd7574c
#
_entry.id   09d5d77d0e2fe2a2f31ff6e76cd7574c
#
_cell.length_a   1.000
_cell.length_b   1.000
_cell.length_c   1.000
_cell.angle_alpha   90.00
_cell.angle_beta   90.00
_cell.angle_gamma   90.00
#
_symmetry.space_group_name_H-M   'P 1'
#
loop_
_entity.id
_entity.type
_entity.pdbx_description
1 polymer ?
#
loop_
_entity_poly.entity_id
_entity_poly.type
_entity_poly.pdbx_seq_one_letter_code
_entity_poly.pdbx_strand_id
1 'polypeptide(L)'
;MAASPYEQLEQEFRRLHAFRGALSLLRWDAAVMMPRGSADVRGEQLAALETEHHALLTTPKVARLLERAEAGASQLEDWPLANLREMRRQRDHAIATPPSLIARLAKATARAEVFWVEAKKANDFKLLAPHLEEVVHLVRDKAALLGQARGLAPYDALVDGFTPGISTADIDTIFKALSRKLPSLINEAIEVQAAHAPTPLSGKFTVARQRSLSVDVLKALGFPFDRGRLDESEHPFTEGVPGDIRVTTRFDLNDPFSGLLGAVHETGHAMYDLGLPLKWRDQPVGRDRGLALEESQSLLFEMNLCRSRSFVTYLRPLLEKYLQVSGPEWDNANLYRHLIRVRRSTIRMDADELTYPVHIMLRYELEKKILEGSLPVADLPEAWNANLEQRLNIRPTNDIDGCLQDIHWAVGHFGYFPSYALGAVIAGQINEAMRAARPLLDEEIAAGQFGGVMDWLRDNVHGVGARLPVQELIQQATGKPLTAAAYLRYLEAKYLETP
;
A
#
# COMPACT_ATOMS: atom_id res chain seq x y z
N MET A 1 2.78 13.06 42.26
CA MET A 1 4.10 13.37 41.61
C MET A 1 3.82 14.10 40.31
N ALA A 2 4.65 15.03 39.89
CA ALA A 2 4.50 15.66 38.57
C ALA A 2 4.79 14.60 37.47
N ALA A 3 4.03 14.66 36.37
CA ALA A 3 4.25 13.77 35.24
C ALA A 3 5.67 13.92 34.67
N SER A 4 6.31 12.82 34.37
CA SER A 4 7.63 12.78 33.73
C SER A 4 7.61 13.48 32.36
N PRO A 5 8.76 13.89 31.80
CA PRO A 5 8.81 14.43 30.45
C PRO A 5 8.24 13.48 29.39
N TYR A 6 8.46 12.16 29.54
CA TYR A 6 7.93 11.14 28.64
C TYR A 6 6.39 11.05 28.76
N GLU A 7 5.83 10.99 29.96
CA GLU A 7 4.37 10.98 30.16
C GLU A 7 3.69 12.25 29.61
N GLN A 8 4.36 13.40 29.70
CA GLN A 8 3.87 14.64 29.10
C GLN A 8 3.88 14.55 27.54
N LEU A 9 4.90 13.90 26.94
CA LEU A 9 4.91 13.62 25.49
C LEU A 9 3.76 12.70 25.09
N GLU A 10 3.51 11.64 25.81
CA GLU A 10 2.37 10.76 25.52
C GLU A 10 1.04 11.52 25.48
N GLN A 11 0.84 12.51 26.35
CA GLN A 11 -0.35 13.37 26.32
C GLN A 11 -0.42 14.23 25.05
N GLU A 12 0.71 14.84 24.61
CA GLU A 12 0.72 15.62 23.37
C GLU A 12 0.48 14.72 22.14
N PHE A 13 1.08 13.53 22.09
CA PHE A 13 0.88 12.60 20.98
C PHE A 13 -0.52 11.98 20.96
N ARG A 14 -1.18 11.80 22.11
CA ARG A 14 -2.60 11.44 22.19
C ARG A 14 -3.49 12.50 21.54
N ARG A 15 -3.17 13.79 21.71
CA ARG A 15 -3.88 14.88 21.03
C ARG A 15 -3.66 14.84 19.52
N LEU A 16 -2.40 14.63 19.08
CA LEU A 16 -2.07 14.46 17.65
C LEU A 16 -2.83 13.28 17.03
N HIS A 17 -2.95 12.17 17.74
CA HIS A 17 -3.76 11.02 17.30
C HIS A 17 -5.24 11.39 17.08
N ALA A 18 -5.83 12.17 17.98
CA ALA A 18 -7.22 12.63 17.83
C ALA A 18 -7.42 13.50 16.59
N PHE A 19 -6.48 14.41 16.27
CA PHE A 19 -6.50 15.19 15.03
C PHE A 19 -6.45 14.28 13.79
N ARG A 20 -5.58 13.27 13.81
CA ARG A 20 -5.48 12.31 12.69
C ARG A 20 -6.77 11.54 12.47
N GLY A 21 -7.43 11.07 13.55
CA GLY A 21 -8.71 10.40 13.43
C GLY A 21 -9.79 11.28 12.80
N ALA A 22 -9.84 12.57 13.17
CA ALA A 22 -10.75 13.53 12.55
C ALA A 22 -10.42 13.77 11.07
N LEU A 23 -9.14 13.92 10.72
CA LEU A 23 -8.68 14.05 9.33
C LEU A 23 -9.04 12.83 8.48
N SER A 24 -8.80 11.63 8.98
CA SER A 24 -9.15 10.37 8.32
C SER A 24 -10.65 10.29 8.01
N LEU A 25 -11.50 10.59 9.00
CA LEU A 25 -12.95 10.62 8.81
C LEU A 25 -13.39 11.64 7.76
N LEU A 26 -12.81 12.84 7.76
CA LEU A 26 -13.13 13.89 6.79
C LEU A 26 -12.68 13.53 5.36
N ARG A 27 -11.54 12.83 5.21
CA ARG A 27 -11.06 12.33 3.91
C ARG A 27 -11.97 11.24 3.38
N TRP A 28 -12.33 10.28 4.24
CA TRP A 28 -13.28 9.25 3.85
C TRP A 28 -14.63 9.86 3.40
N ASP A 29 -15.18 10.79 4.20
CA ASP A 29 -16.44 11.45 3.86
C ASP A 29 -16.34 12.25 2.54
N ALA A 30 -15.21 12.90 2.27
CA ALA A 30 -14.97 13.61 1.02
C ALA A 30 -15.04 12.69 -0.21
N ALA A 31 -14.56 11.46 -0.09
CA ALA A 31 -14.55 10.49 -1.17
C ALA A 31 -15.88 9.73 -1.35
N VAL A 32 -16.68 9.57 -0.29
CA VAL A 32 -17.82 8.64 -0.26
C VAL A 32 -19.18 9.34 -0.15
N MET A 33 -19.32 10.32 0.74
CA MET A 33 -20.62 10.87 1.14
C MET A 33 -20.77 12.35 0.86
N MET A 34 -19.67 13.10 0.76
CA MET A 34 -19.73 14.56 0.66
C MET A 34 -20.48 15.04 -0.59
N PRO A 35 -21.43 15.97 -0.46
CA PRO A 35 -22.02 16.64 -1.62
C PRO A 35 -20.96 17.37 -2.46
N ARG A 36 -21.04 17.25 -3.79
CA ARG A 36 -20.05 17.85 -4.72
C ARG A 36 -19.84 19.36 -4.50
N GLY A 37 -20.87 20.10 -4.14
CA GLY A 37 -20.79 21.53 -3.87
C GLY A 37 -20.10 21.90 -2.55
N SER A 38 -19.66 20.93 -1.73
CA SER A 38 -19.03 21.16 -0.43
C SER A 38 -17.50 21.05 -0.46
N ALA A 39 -16.90 20.93 -1.65
CA ALA A 39 -15.47 20.69 -1.81
C ALA A 39 -14.62 21.80 -1.16
N ASP A 40 -14.95 23.07 -1.37
CA ASP A 40 -14.20 24.21 -0.81
C ASP A 40 -14.25 24.20 0.73
N VAL A 41 -15.45 24.01 1.31
CA VAL A 41 -15.64 23.94 2.77
C VAL A 41 -14.85 22.77 3.36
N ARG A 42 -14.84 21.60 2.70
CA ARG A 42 -14.06 20.44 3.14
C ARG A 42 -12.56 20.71 3.04
N GLY A 43 -12.10 21.36 1.98
CA GLY A 43 -10.71 21.79 1.83
C GLY A 43 -10.26 22.70 2.97
N GLU A 44 -11.08 23.69 3.35
CA GLU A 44 -10.81 24.57 4.49
C GLU A 44 -10.73 23.80 5.83
N GLN A 45 -11.64 22.84 6.06
CA GLN A 45 -11.65 22.00 7.27
C GLN A 45 -10.38 21.14 7.38
N LEU A 46 -10.01 20.47 6.30
CA LEU A 46 -8.79 19.65 6.23
C LEU A 46 -7.54 20.52 6.47
N ALA A 47 -7.43 21.63 5.76
CA ALA A 47 -6.29 22.54 5.89
C ALA A 47 -6.14 23.10 7.31
N ALA A 48 -7.24 23.46 7.96
CA ALA A 48 -7.23 23.94 9.35
C ALA A 48 -6.72 22.87 10.31
N LEU A 49 -7.24 21.65 10.23
CA LEU A 49 -6.83 20.54 11.11
C LEU A 49 -5.38 20.10 10.84
N GLU A 50 -4.94 20.05 9.57
CA GLU A 50 -3.54 19.73 9.22
C GLU A 50 -2.57 20.80 9.75
N THR A 51 -2.95 22.07 9.66
CA THR A 51 -2.15 23.19 10.20
C THR A 51 -2.01 23.09 11.70
N GLU A 52 -3.08 22.84 12.44
CA GLU A 52 -3.06 22.68 13.89
C GLU A 52 -2.28 21.43 14.32
N HIS A 53 -2.46 20.32 13.60
CA HIS A 53 -1.67 19.11 13.84
C HIS A 53 -0.17 19.36 13.67
N HIS A 54 0.24 20.01 12.57
CA HIS A 54 1.63 20.36 12.32
C HIS A 54 2.17 21.34 13.37
N ALA A 55 1.42 22.40 13.68
CA ALA A 55 1.78 23.38 14.69
C ALA A 55 2.00 22.73 16.06
N LEU A 56 1.11 21.83 16.49
CA LEU A 56 1.25 21.10 17.76
C LEU A 56 2.52 20.24 17.80
N LEU A 57 2.79 19.46 16.72
CA LEU A 57 3.96 18.58 16.62
C LEU A 57 5.28 19.36 16.64
N THR A 58 5.32 20.55 16.06
CA THR A 58 6.54 21.36 15.91
C THR A 58 6.77 22.39 17.03
N THR A 59 5.88 22.44 18.05
CA THR A 59 6.01 23.41 19.17
C THR A 59 7.36 23.32 19.90
N PRO A 60 7.87 24.44 20.43
CA PRO A 60 9.02 24.43 21.33
C PRO A 60 8.81 23.57 22.59
N LYS A 61 7.54 23.40 23.03
CA LYS A 61 7.19 22.51 24.14
C LYS A 61 7.54 21.05 23.82
N VAL A 62 7.10 20.54 22.67
CA VAL A 62 7.39 19.16 22.23
C VAL A 62 8.90 18.98 22.05
N ALA A 63 9.62 19.97 21.49
CA ALA A 63 11.08 19.93 21.37
C ALA A 63 11.77 19.69 22.72
N ARG A 64 11.48 20.55 23.70
CA ARG A 64 12.07 20.46 25.06
C ARG A 64 11.69 19.18 25.78
N LEU A 65 10.46 18.68 25.60
CA LEU A 65 10.02 17.42 26.19
C LEU A 65 10.78 16.22 25.59
N LEU A 66 11.01 16.22 24.27
CA LEU A 66 11.80 15.17 23.59
C LEU A 66 13.24 15.17 24.13
N GLU A 67 13.92 16.30 24.17
CA GLU A 67 15.28 16.41 24.71
C GLU A 67 15.38 15.90 26.16
N ARG A 68 14.43 16.28 27.01
CA ARG A 68 14.40 15.84 28.41
C ARG A 68 14.07 14.35 28.56
N ALA A 69 13.16 13.82 27.73
CA ALA A 69 12.82 12.39 27.74
C ALA A 69 14.00 11.54 27.24
N GLU A 70 14.70 12.00 26.22
CA GLU A 70 15.91 11.35 25.69
C GLU A 70 17.07 11.34 26.69
N ALA A 71 17.24 12.41 27.45
CA ALA A 71 18.22 12.46 28.54
C ALA A 71 17.94 11.40 29.64
N GLY A 72 16.68 10.98 29.80
CA GLY A 72 16.25 9.91 30.70
C GLY A 72 15.99 8.57 30.03
N ALA A 73 16.35 8.38 28.77
CA ALA A 73 15.98 7.21 27.97
C ALA A 73 16.46 5.87 28.56
N SER A 74 17.58 5.86 29.27
CA SER A 74 18.12 4.65 29.95
C SER A 74 17.19 4.09 31.05
N GLN A 75 16.21 4.84 31.50
CA GLN A 75 15.20 4.42 32.48
C GLN A 75 13.91 3.89 31.83
N LEU A 76 13.79 3.97 30.49
CA LEU A 76 12.61 3.53 29.77
C LEU A 76 12.73 2.05 29.40
N GLU A 77 11.60 1.35 29.51
CA GLU A 77 11.45 0.00 28.99
C GLU A 77 11.41 0.02 27.45
N ASP A 78 11.49 -1.16 26.80
CA ASP A 78 11.56 -1.33 25.35
C ASP A 78 10.46 -0.56 24.58
N TRP A 79 9.19 -0.71 24.97
CA TRP A 79 8.07 -0.04 24.29
C TRP A 79 8.09 1.49 24.43
N PRO A 80 8.23 2.07 25.62
CA PRO A 80 8.42 3.51 25.81
C PRO A 80 9.63 4.05 25.03
N LEU A 81 10.74 3.32 25.02
CA LEU A 81 11.94 3.71 24.29
C LEU A 81 11.70 3.75 22.77
N ALA A 82 11.05 2.72 22.22
CA ALA A 82 10.64 2.68 20.82
C ALA A 82 9.65 3.81 20.49
N ASN A 83 8.69 4.08 21.38
CA ASN A 83 7.74 5.19 21.22
C ASN A 83 8.45 6.55 21.16
N LEU A 84 9.41 6.77 22.04
CA LEU A 84 10.20 8.00 22.04
C LEU A 84 10.99 8.20 20.73
N ARG A 85 11.56 7.11 20.16
CA ARG A 85 12.22 7.13 18.85
C ARG A 85 11.25 7.54 17.74
N GLU A 86 10.04 6.97 17.72
CA GLU A 86 9.03 7.30 16.70
C GLU A 86 8.47 8.72 16.89
N MET A 87 8.31 9.21 18.12
CA MET A 87 7.97 10.61 18.40
C MET A 87 9.03 11.56 17.83
N ARG A 88 10.31 11.26 18.07
CA ARG A 88 11.43 12.04 17.52
C ARG A 88 11.41 11.99 15.99
N ARG A 89 11.28 10.81 15.38
CA ARG A 89 11.24 10.64 13.93
C ARG A 89 10.14 11.49 13.29
N GLN A 90 8.92 11.45 13.83
CA GLN A 90 7.80 12.24 13.29
C GLN A 90 8.07 13.75 13.37
N ARG A 91 8.61 14.22 14.48
CA ARG A 91 8.96 15.63 14.61
C ARG A 91 10.09 16.04 13.66
N ASP A 92 11.14 15.25 13.54
CA ASP A 92 12.28 15.54 12.67
C ASP A 92 11.83 15.65 11.21
N HIS A 93 10.97 14.75 10.73
CA HIS A 93 10.34 14.86 9.41
C HIS A 93 9.53 16.15 9.26
N ALA A 94 8.76 16.54 10.29
CA ALA A 94 7.91 17.73 10.24
C ALA A 94 8.71 19.04 10.19
N ILE A 95 9.88 19.11 10.83
CA ILE A 95 10.70 20.34 10.89
C ILE A 95 11.82 20.41 9.85
N ALA A 96 12.16 19.27 9.21
CA ALA A 96 13.27 19.22 8.27
C ALA A 96 13.03 20.08 7.02
N THR A 97 11.77 20.27 6.64
CA THR A 97 11.41 21.04 5.45
C THR A 97 10.93 22.44 5.88
N PRO A 98 11.60 23.53 5.48
CA PRO A 98 11.19 24.90 5.82
C PRO A 98 9.76 25.20 5.30
N PRO A 99 8.97 25.99 6.03
CA PRO A 99 7.61 26.37 5.62
C PRO A 99 7.53 26.99 4.22
N SER A 100 8.54 27.76 3.81
CA SER A 100 8.61 28.33 2.47
C SER A 100 8.73 27.28 1.37
N LEU A 101 9.48 26.20 1.60
CA LEU A 101 9.59 25.08 0.65
C LEU A 101 8.30 24.26 0.63
N ILE A 102 7.67 24.01 1.79
CA ILE A 102 6.38 23.35 1.88
C ILE A 102 5.33 24.11 1.06
N ALA A 103 5.23 25.43 1.22
CA ALA A 103 4.27 26.25 0.49
C ALA A 103 4.53 26.26 -1.03
N ARG A 104 5.81 26.31 -1.46
CA ARG A 104 6.18 26.22 -2.87
C ARG A 104 5.83 24.87 -3.44
N LEU A 105 6.13 23.78 -2.73
CA LEU A 105 5.82 22.41 -3.17
C LEU A 105 4.31 22.20 -3.27
N ALA A 106 3.53 22.64 -2.28
CA ALA A 106 2.06 22.53 -2.32
C ALA A 106 1.48 23.28 -3.54
N LYS A 107 1.99 24.47 -3.86
CA LYS A 107 1.56 25.22 -5.05
C LYS A 107 1.97 24.54 -6.35
N ALA A 108 3.18 23.99 -6.42
CA ALA A 108 3.69 23.31 -7.60
C ALA A 108 2.92 22.00 -7.87
N THR A 109 2.68 21.19 -6.83
CA THR A 109 1.94 19.93 -6.94
C THR A 109 0.48 20.16 -7.33
N ALA A 110 -0.21 21.13 -6.70
CA ALA A 110 -1.59 21.47 -7.08
C ALA A 110 -1.69 21.90 -8.55
N ARG A 111 -0.70 22.66 -9.06
CA ARG A 111 -0.63 23.01 -10.48
C ARG A 111 -0.35 21.80 -11.35
N ALA A 112 0.64 20.98 -10.99
CA ALA A 112 1.01 19.79 -11.76
C ALA A 112 -0.15 18.78 -11.84
N GLU A 113 -0.95 18.64 -10.78
CA GLU A 113 -2.14 17.81 -10.76
C GLU A 113 -3.19 18.26 -11.81
N VAL A 114 -3.47 19.57 -11.89
CA VAL A 114 -4.37 20.11 -12.91
C VAL A 114 -3.87 19.82 -14.32
N PHE A 115 -2.59 20.10 -14.57
CA PHE A 115 -1.97 19.82 -15.87
C PHE A 115 -1.81 18.33 -16.18
N TRP A 116 -1.68 17.47 -15.17
CA TRP A 116 -1.75 16.02 -15.36
C TRP A 116 -3.11 15.57 -15.91
N VAL A 117 -4.21 16.10 -15.35
CA VAL A 117 -5.56 15.82 -15.85
C VAL A 117 -5.72 16.30 -17.30
N GLU A 118 -5.24 17.50 -17.62
CA GLU A 118 -5.28 18.06 -18.98
C GLU A 118 -4.43 17.26 -19.96
N ALA A 119 -3.19 16.93 -19.59
CA ALA A 119 -2.27 16.13 -20.38
C ALA A 119 -2.84 14.73 -20.67
N LYS A 120 -3.42 14.10 -19.66
CA LYS A 120 -4.09 12.80 -19.80
C LYS A 120 -5.28 12.89 -20.76
N LYS A 121 -6.12 13.92 -20.64
CA LYS A 121 -7.25 14.14 -21.54
C LYS A 121 -6.84 14.44 -22.98
N ALA A 122 -5.75 15.18 -23.16
CA ALA A 122 -5.19 15.51 -24.46
C ALA A 122 -4.28 14.43 -25.06
N ASN A 123 -3.87 13.45 -24.24
CA ASN A 123 -2.82 12.49 -24.58
C ASN A 123 -1.50 13.17 -24.98
N ASP A 124 -1.08 14.18 -24.24
CA ASP A 124 0.11 14.98 -24.51
C ASP A 124 0.90 15.28 -23.23
N PHE A 125 1.99 14.53 -23.01
CA PHE A 125 2.87 14.70 -21.85
C PHE A 125 3.53 16.09 -21.81
N LYS A 126 3.70 16.77 -22.95
CA LYS A 126 4.34 18.09 -23.01
C LYS A 126 3.60 19.15 -22.19
N LEU A 127 2.29 18.97 -21.99
CA LEU A 127 1.49 19.85 -21.13
C LEU A 127 1.87 19.72 -19.65
N LEU A 128 2.22 18.51 -19.20
CA LEU A 128 2.63 18.24 -17.82
C LEU A 128 4.12 18.56 -17.59
N ALA A 129 4.99 18.28 -18.56
CA ALA A 129 6.45 18.26 -18.40
C ALA A 129 7.04 19.47 -17.65
N PRO A 130 6.73 20.75 -17.98
CA PRO A 130 7.32 21.90 -17.29
C PRO A 130 6.85 22.00 -15.82
N HIS A 131 5.65 21.54 -15.50
CA HIS A 131 5.11 21.54 -14.14
C HIS A 131 5.70 20.41 -13.31
N LEU A 132 5.89 19.24 -13.92
CA LEU A 132 6.58 18.11 -13.28
C LEU A 132 8.05 18.44 -13.01
N GLU A 133 8.73 19.18 -13.90
CA GLU A 133 10.12 19.62 -13.69
C GLU A 133 10.23 20.55 -12.46
N GLU A 134 9.27 21.48 -12.26
CA GLU A 134 9.20 22.31 -11.06
C GLU A 134 9.02 21.46 -9.80
N VAL A 135 8.13 20.47 -9.82
CA VAL A 135 7.92 19.54 -8.70
C VAL A 135 9.20 18.75 -8.40
N VAL A 136 9.85 18.18 -9.42
CA VAL A 136 11.10 17.43 -9.28
C VAL A 136 12.20 18.28 -8.63
N HIS A 137 12.35 19.54 -9.06
CA HIS A 137 13.33 20.46 -8.45
C HIS A 137 13.07 20.67 -6.95
N LEU A 138 11.82 20.94 -6.58
CA LEU A 138 11.43 21.15 -5.18
C LEU A 138 11.53 19.89 -4.33
N VAL A 139 11.25 18.71 -4.92
CA VAL A 139 11.44 17.43 -4.24
C VAL A 139 12.91 17.11 -4.02
N ARG A 140 13.82 17.46 -4.94
CA ARG A 140 15.28 17.36 -4.72
C ARG A 140 15.72 18.21 -3.53
N ASP A 141 15.25 19.47 -3.44
CA ASP A 141 15.54 20.35 -2.31
C ASP A 141 15.04 19.73 -0.99
N LYS A 142 13.81 19.22 -0.98
CA LYS A 142 13.21 18.53 0.18
C LYS A 142 14.01 17.27 0.56
N ALA A 143 14.40 16.46 -0.41
CA ALA A 143 15.16 15.23 -0.19
C ALA A 143 16.53 15.51 0.44
N ALA A 144 17.23 16.56 -0.03
CA ALA A 144 18.51 16.97 0.52
C ALA A 144 18.39 17.42 2.00
N LEU A 145 17.37 18.23 2.32
CA LEU A 145 17.10 18.69 3.69
C LEU A 145 16.71 17.54 4.63
N LEU A 146 15.84 16.64 4.18
CA LEU A 146 15.46 15.45 4.93
C LEU A 146 16.68 14.53 5.15
N GLY A 147 17.48 14.32 4.11
CA GLY A 147 18.70 13.52 4.18
C GLY A 147 19.68 14.08 5.21
N GLN A 148 19.92 15.40 5.18
CA GLN A 148 20.76 16.08 6.17
C GLN A 148 20.22 15.93 7.61
N ALA A 149 18.93 16.14 7.79
CA ALA A 149 18.29 16.04 9.12
C ALA A 149 18.30 14.62 9.70
N ARG A 150 18.24 13.59 8.83
CA ARG A 150 18.13 12.19 9.22
C ARG A 150 19.44 11.40 9.11
N GLY A 151 20.49 11.98 8.54
CA GLY A 151 21.75 11.28 8.25
C GLY A 151 21.59 10.19 7.15
N LEU A 152 20.70 10.43 6.18
CA LEU A 152 20.39 9.51 5.08
C LEU A 152 20.79 10.10 3.74
N ALA A 153 20.99 9.24 2.73
CA ALA A 153 21.08 9.71 1.35
C ALA A 153 19.74 10.38 0.94
N PRO A 154 19.74 11.38 0.04
CA PRO A 154 18.53 12.13 -0.29
C PRO A 154 17.34 11.26 -0.71
N TYR A 155 17.56 10.27 -1.58
CA TYR A 155 16.49 9.38 -2.01
C TYR A 155 16.05 8.43 -0.89
N ASP A 156 16.96 7.91 -0.07
CA ASP A 156 16.62 7.10 1.10
C ASP A 156 15.76 7.87 2.10
N ALA A 157 15.98 9.18 2.24
CA ALA A 157 15.17 10.02 3.10
C ALA A 157 13.72 10.20 2.58
N LEU A 158 13.50 10.15 1.26
CA LEU A 158 12.15 10.12 0.68
C LEU A 158 11.49 8.76 0.93
N VAL A 159 12.22 7.66 0.72
CA VAL A 159 11.74 6.29 1.00
C VAL A 159 11.41 6.11 2.48
N ASP A 160 12.24 6.62 3.41
CA ASP A 160 12.00 6.55 4.87
C ASP A 160 10.69 7.23 5.29
N GLY A 161 10.22 8.21 4.51
CA GLY A 161 8.92 8.83 4.71
C GLY A 161 7.75 7.87 4.53
N PHE A 162 7.89 6.85 3.71
CA PHE A 162 6.86 5.87 3.38
C PHE A 162 7.14 4.49 3.98
N THR A 163 8.39 4.04 3.93
CA THR A 163 8.82 2.73 4.45
C THR A 163 10.03 2.89 5.35
N PRO A 164 9.83 3.25 6.63
CA PRO A 164 10.92 3.53 7.55
C PRO A 164 11.88 2.35 7.74
N GLY A 165 13.19 2.64 7.61
CA GLY A 165 14.25 1.67 7.87
C GLY A 165 14.58 0.76 6.70
N ILE A 166 14.07 1.03 5.49
CA ILE A 166 14.48 0.39 4.23
C ILE A 166 15.35 1.37 3.45
N SER A 167 16.52 0.90 3.00
CA SER A 167 17.44 1.68 2.17
C SER A 167 17.30 1.36 0.67
N THR A 168 17.81 2.24 -0.16
CA THR A 168 17.97 2.01 -1.61
C THR A 168 18.79 0.74 -1.88
N ALA A 169 19.81 0.45 -1.08
CA ALA A 169 20.62 -0.77 -1.21
C ALA A 169 19.80 -2.05 -0.97
N ASP A 170 18.87 -2.01 -0.01
CA ASP A 170 17.94 -3.13 0.24
C ASP A 170 16.99 -3.31 -0.95
N ILE A 171 16.40 -2.22 -1.44
CA ILE A 171 15.51 -2.21 -2.59
C ILE A 171 16.23 -2.75 -3.84
N ASP A 172 17.43 -2.24 -4.14
CA ASP A 172 18.24 -2.66 -5.29
C ASP A 172 18.56 -4.16 -5.22
N THR A 173 18.85 -4.69 -4.03
CA THR A 173 19.11 -6.12 -3.82
C THR A 173 17.90 -6.98 -4.14
N ILE A 174 16.73 -6.60 -3.62
CA ILE A 174 15.46 -7.30 -3.85
C ILE A 174 15.06 -7.20 -5.33
N PHE A 175 15.07 -5.99 -5.90
CA PHE A 175 14.66 -5.74 -7.29
C PHE A 175 15.60 -6.41 -8.30
N LYS A 176 16.88 -6.50 -8.00
CA LYS A 176 17.84 -7.27 -8.82
C LYS A 176 17.49 -8.77 -8.85
N ALA A 177 17.07 -9.35 -7.73
CA ALA A 177 16.62 -10.74 -7.70
C ALA A 177 15.32 -10.94 -8.53
N LEU A 178 14.35 -10.05 -8.38
CA LEU A 178 13.10 -10.05 -9.15
C LEU A 178 13.37 -9.87 -10.66
N SER A 179 14.19 -8.91 -11.04
CA SER A 179 14.54 -8.62 -12.45
C SER A 179 15.20 -9.80 -13.17
N ARG A 180 15.92 -10.64 -12.44
CA ARG A 180 16.56 -11.84 -13.03
C ARG A 180 15.58 -12.97 -13.30
N LYS A 181 14.53 -13.10 -12.47
CA LYS A 181 13.66 -14.29 -12.49
C LYS A 181 12.31 -14.02 -13.17
N LEU A 182 11.71 -12.85 -12.94
CA LEU A 182 10.36 -12.56 -13.42
C LEU A 182 10.21 -12.65 -14.96
N PRO A 183 11.14 -12.20 -15.82
CA PRO A 183 10.94 -12.27 -17.26
C PRO A 183 10.75 -13.70 -17.78
N SER A 184 11.56 -14.69 -17.31
CA SER A 184 11.37 -16.09 -17.68
C SER A 184 10.08 -16.64 -17.10
N LEU A 185 9.80 -16.38 -15.81
CA LEU A 185 8.62 -16.85 -15.13
C LEU A 185 7.31 -16.37 -15.78
N ILE A 186 7.25 -15.10 -16.21
CA ILE A 186 6.10 -14.54 -16.94
C ILE A 186 5.90 -15.28 -18.27
N ASN A 187 6.96 -15.55 -19.03
CA ASN A 187 6.88 -16.26 -20.28
C ASN A 187 6.37 -17.69 -20.09
N GLU A 188 6.99 -18.42 -19.15
CA GLU A 188 6.62 -19.81 -18.80
C GLU A 188 5.16 -19.87 -18.32
N ALA A 189 4.73 -18.96 -17.44
CA ALA A 189 3.35 -18.90 -16.97
C ALA A 189 2.34 -18.65 -18.09
N ILE A 190 2.64 -17.75 -19.02
CA ILE A 190 1.79 -17.47 -20.18
C ILE A 190 1.69 -18.73 -21.07
N GLU A 191 2.81 -19.45 -21.31
CA GLU A 191 2.83 -20.68 -22.10
C GLU A 191 2.01 -21.80 -21.45
N VAL A 192 2.20 -22.04 -20.13
CA VAL A 192 1.42 -23.03 -19.36
C VAL A 192 -0.08 -22.70 -19.43
N GLN A 193 -0.44 -21.43 -19.22
CA GLN A 193 -1.84 -21.01 -19.21
C GLN A 193 -2.49 -21.00 -20.60
N ALA A 194 -1.72 -20.87 -21.69
CA ALA A 194 -2.24 -20.91 -23.05
C ALA A 194 -2.88 -22.27 -23.38
N ALA A 195 -2.33 -23.36 -22.82
CA ALA A 195 -2.90 -24.71 -22.97
C ALA A 195 -4.19 -24.92 -22.16
N HIS A 196 -4.49 -24.06 -21.20
CA HIS A 196 -5.59 -24.19 -20.24
C HIS A 196 -6.38 -22.87 -20.10
N ALA A 197 -6.67 -22.21 -21.22
CA ALA A 197 -7.40 -20.94 -21.20
C ALA A 197 -8.75 -21.06 -20.48
N PRO A 198 -9.10 -20.13 -19.57
CA PRO A 198 -10.37 -20.19 -18.87
C PRO A 198 -11.54 -19.99 -19.82
N THR A 199 -12.61 -20.77 -19.60
CA THR A 199 -13.90 -20.54 -20.25
C THR A 199 -14.49 -19.22 -19.74
N PRO A 200 -14.91 -18.31 -20.63
CA PRO A 200 -15.46 -17.01 -20.22
C PRO A 200 -16.64 -17.16 -19.25
N LEU A 201 -16.63 -16.37 -18.19
CA LEU A 201 -17.77 -16.24 -17.29
C LEU A 201 -18.81 -15.33 -17.93
N SER A 202 -20.06 -15.75 -17.96
CA SER A 202 -21.17 -14.98 -18.53
C SER A 202 -22.17 -14.61 -17.46
N GLY A 203 -22.70 -13.39 -17.56
CA GLY A 203 -23.73 -12.90 -16.65
C GLY A 203 -23.67 -11.37 -16.48
N LYS A 204 -24.69 -10.86 -15.80
CA LYS A 204 -24.68 -9.50 -15.25
C LYS A 204 -24.88 -9.57 -13.75
N PHE A 205 -23.93 -9.03 -13.04
CA PHE A 205 -23.82 -9.16 -11.59
C PHE A 205 -24.22 -7.84 -10.95
N THR A 206 -25.45 -7.74 -10.46
CA THR A 206 -25.93 -6.48 -9.85
C THR A 206 -25.07 -6.08 -8.66
N VAL A 207 -24.86 -4.79 -8.46
CA VAL A 207 -24.12 -4.22 -7.32
C VAL A 207 -24.63 -4.78 -5.99
N ALA A 208 -25.94 -4.86 -5.80
CA ALA A 208 -26.54 -5.36 -4.56
C ALA A 208 -26.13 -6.83 -4.26
N ARG A 209 -26.04 -7.68 -5.28
CA ARG A 209 -25.62 -9.08 -5.13
C ARG A 209 -24.12 -9.20 -4.84
N GLN A 210 -23.30 -8.47 -5.58
CA GLN A 210 -21.85 -8.40 -5.35
C GLN A 210 -21.53 -7.85 -3.96
N ARG A 211 -22.24 -6.81 -3.52
CA ARG A 211 -22.12 -6.24 -2.16
C ARG A 211 -22.46 -7.27 -1.08
N SER A 212 -23.56 -8.03 -1.27
CA SER A 212 -23.97 -9.06 -0.31
C SER A 212 -22.94 -10.19 -0.21
N LEU A 213 -22.37 -10.62 -1.34
CA LEU A 213 -21.26 -11.56 -1.40
C LEU A 213 -20.05 -11.03 -0.66
N SER A 214 -19.62 -9.81 -0.96
CA SER A 214 -18.46 -9.17 -0.32
C SER A 214 -18.65 -9.07 1.20
N VAL A 215 -19.82 -8.66 1.68
CA VAL A 215 -20.10 -8.59 3.13
C VAL A 215 -19.97 -9.93 3.81
N ASP A 216 -20.43 -11.03 3.19
CA ASP A 216 -20.31 -12.38 3.78
C ASP A 216 -18.84 -12.85 3.80
N VAL A 217 -18.08 -12.58 2.73
CA VAL A 217 -16.65 -12.90 2.67
C VAL A 217 -15.86 -12.09 3.69
N LEU A 218 -16.09 -10.79 3.79
CA LEU A 218 -15.42 -9.92 4.75
C LEU A 218 -15.70 -10.34 6.21
N LYS A 219 -16.94 -10.77 6.52
CA LYS A 219 -17.28 -11.35 7.82
C LYS A 219 -16.49 -12.62 8.12
N ALA A 220 -16.34 -13.50 7.13
CA ALA A 220 -15.54 -14.72 7.32
C ALA A 220 -14.06 -14.40 7.54
N LEU A 221 -13.53 -13.37 6.87
CA LEU A 221 -12.18 -12.84 7.09
C LEU A 221 -12.01 -12.15 8.46
N GLY A 222 -13.09 -11.95 9.21
CA GLY A 222 -13.05 -11.36 10.57
C GLY A 222 -13.30 -9.85 10.61
N PHE A 223 -13.72 -9.22 9.51
CA PHE A 223 -14.00 -7.77 9.49
C PHE A 223 -15.20 -7.42 10.40
N PRO A 224 -15.00 -6.54 11.39
CA PRO A 224 -16.02 -6.26 12.43
C PRO A 224 -16.98 -5.16 11.96
N PHE A 225 -18.11 -5.52 11.38
CA PHE A 225 -19.13 -4.56 10.91
C PHE A 225 -19.82 -3.74 12.01
N ASP A 226 -19.56 -4.02 13.29
CA ASP A 226 -19.96 -3.18 14.42
C ASP A 226 -19.03 -1.98 14.64
N ARG A 227 -17.82 -2.00 14.08
CA ARG A 227 -16.78 -0.97 14.15
C ARG A 227 -16.19 -0.62 12.79
N GLY A 228 -16.78 -1.11 11.73
CA GLY A 228 -16.35 -0.88 10.37
C GLY A 228 -17.50 -0.89 9.39
N ARG A 229 -17.24 -0.42 8.18
CA ARG A 229 -18.23 -0.41 7.10
C ARG A 229 -17.59 -0.61 5.74
N LEU A 230 -18.37 -1.14 4.80
CA LEU A 230 -18.02 -1.27 3.38
C LEU A 230 -18.88 -0.29 2.58
N ASP A 231 -18.25 0.60 1.82
CA ASP A 231 -18.90 1.57 0.94
C ASP A 231 -18.40 1.46 -0.51
N GLU A 232 -18.97 2.27 -1.40
CA GLU A 232 -18.52 2.37 -2.79
C GLU A 232 -17.76 3.68 -2.99
N SER A 233 -16.66 3.62 -3.76
CA SER A 233 -15.87 4.78 -4.16
C SER A 233 -15.33 4.59 -5.57
N GLU A 234 -14.82 5.67 -6.17
CA GLU A 234 -14.22 5.62 -7.52
C GLU A 234 -12.96 4.76 -7.54
N HIS A 235 -12.13 4.87 -6.49
CA HIS A 235 -10.97 4.03 -6.24
C HIS A 235 -11.12 3.39 -4.86
N PRO A 236 -10.97 2.06 -4.72
CA PRO A 236 -10.93 1.40 -3.42
C PRO A 236 -9.88 2.00 -2.50
N PHE A 237 -10.18 2.12 -1.22
CA PHE A 237 -9.25 2.55 -0.18
C PHE A 237 -9.75 2.18 1.21
N THR A 238 -8.83 2.16 2.17
CA THR A 238 -9.10 2.01 3.59
C THR A 238 -8.74 3.29 4.33
N GLU A 239 -9.61 3.75 5.19
CA GLU A 239 -9.39 4.89 6.08
C GLU A 239 -9.98 4.61 7.46
N GLY A 240 -9.38 5.18 8.48
CA GLY A 240 -9.91 5.09 9.84
C GLY A 240 -8.87 5.16 10.93
N VAL A 241 -9.30 4.73 12.09
CA VAL A 241 -8.47 4.52 13.28
C VAL A 241 -8.90 3.21 13.94
N PRO A 242 -8.06 2.57 14.77
CA PRO A 242 -8.49 1.38 15.49
C PRO A 242 -9.80 1.63 16.27
N GLY A 243 -10.89 0.97 15.84
CA GLY A 243 -12.24 1.13 16.40
C GLY A 243 -13.25 1.87 15.50
N ASP A 244 -12.83 2.49 14.40
CA ASP A 244 -13.69 3.01 13.31
C ASP A 244 -12.94 2.87 11.99
N ILE A 245 -13.03 1.68 11.35
CA ILE A 245 -12.33 1.34 10.11
C ILE A 245 -13.33 1.31 8.95
N ARG A 246 -12.98 1.97 7.84
CA ARG A 246 -13.85 2.15 6.69
C ARG A 246 -13.16 1.69 5.44
N VAL A 247 -13.69 0.65 4.81
CA VAL A 247 -13.20 0.11 3.56
C VAL A 247 -14.15 0.48 2.43
N THR A 248 -13.61 0.69 1.26
CA THR A 248 -14.42 0.97 0.06
C THR A 248 -14.04 0.03 -1.07
N THR A 249 -14.95 -0.15 -2.01
CA THR A 249 -14.69 -0.90 -3.23
C THR A 249 -15.48 -0.31 -4.40
N ARG A 250 -15.22 -0.83 -5.60
CA ARG A 250 -15.97 -0.50 -6.82
C ARG A 250 -16.46 -1.79 -7.47
N PHE A 251 -17.76 -1.86 -7.77
CA PHE A 251 -18.37 -3.01 -8.41
C PHE A 251 -18.52 -2.81 -9.92
N ASP A 252 -18.20 -3.84 -10.70
CA ASP A 252 -18.45 -3.90 -12.13
C ASP A 252 -19.58 -4.91 -12.42
N LEU A 253 -20.57 -4.51 -13.23
CA LEU A 253 -21.69 -5.37 -13.58
C LEU A 253 -21.31 -6.57 -14.46
N ASN A 254 -20.14 -6.53 -15.08
CA ASN A 254 -19.65 -7.57 -16.00
C ASN A 254 -18.50 -8.40 -15.41
N ASP A 255 -17.94 -7.99 -14.26
CA ASP A 255 -16.85 -8.69 -13.57
C ASP A 255 -17.31 -9.08 -12.16
N PRO A 256 -17.45 -10.40 -11.86
CA PRO A 256 -17.87 -10.87 -10.55
C PRO A 256 -16.79 -10.79 -9.48
N PHE A 257 -15.53 -10.54 -9.86
CA PHE A 257 -14.38 -10.61 -8.94
C PHE A 257 -13.78 -9.26 -8.56
N SER A 258 -13.76 -8.29 -9.46
CA SER A 258 -13.03 -7.03 -9.22
C SER A 258 -13.50 -6.33 -7.94
N GLY A 259 -14.80 -6.19 -7.74
CA GLY A 259 -15.35 -5.57 -6.54
C GLY A 259 -15.09 -6.38 -5.26
N LEU A 260 -15.17 -7.71 -5.34
CA LEU A 260 -14.87 -8.59 -4.21
C LEU A 260 -13.39 -8.52 -3.83
N LEU A 261 -12.50 -8.67 -4.82
CA LEU A 261 -11.04 -8.68 -4.57
C LEU A 261 -10.54 -7.31 -4.09
N GLY A 262 -11.10 -6.21 -4.62
CA GLY A 262 -10.85 -4.87 -4.07
C GLY A 262 -11.29 -4.75 -2.61
N ALA A 263 -12.48 -5.23 -2.26
CA ALA A 263 -12.94 -5.23 -0.87
C ALA A 263 -12.06 -6.11 0.05
N VAL A 264 -11.57 -7.26 -0.46
CA VAL A 264 -10.64 -8.14 0.27
C VAL A 264 -9.28 -7.46 0.48
N HIS A 265 -8.76 -6.79 -0.55
CA HIS A 265 -7.51 -6.00 -0.48
C HIS A 265 -7.61 -4.96 0.65
N GLU A 266 -8.66 -4.14 0.61
CA GLU A 266 -8.89 -3.12 1.63
C GLU A 266 -9.15 -3.72 3.02
N THR A 267 -9.75 -4.92 3.07
CA THR A 267 -9.88 -5.64 4.33
C THR A 267 -8.53 -6.07 4.90
N GLY A 268 -7.55 -6.39 4.08
CA GLY A 268 -6.18 -6.68 4.53
C GLY A 268 -5.56 -5.49 5.29
N HIS A 269 -5.68 -4.28 4.76
CA HIS A 269 -5.29 -3.04 5.46
C HIS A 269 -6.07 -2.85 6.76
N ALA A 270 -7.40 -2.99 6.70
CA ALA A 270 -8.26 -2.83 7.86
C ALA A 270 -7.93 -3.82 8.99
N MET A 271 -7.65 -5.07 8.65
CA MET A 271 -7.30 -6.11 9.64
C MET A 271 -5.92 -5.90 10.24
N TYR A 272 -4.99 -5.26 9.50
CA TYR A 272 -3.72 -4.81 10.07
C TYR A 272 -3.96 -3.76 11.15
N ASP A 273 -4.68 -2.69 10.83
CA ASP A 273 -5.00 -1.61 11.77
C ASP A 273 -5.72 -2.12 13.03
N LEU A 274 -6.66 -3.05 12.84
CA LEU A 274 -7.41 -3.68 13.94
C LEU A 274 -6.54 -4.62 14.80
N GLY A 275 -5.48 -5.17 14.23
CA GLY A 275 -4.52 -6.05 14.89
C GLY A 275 -3.41 -5.30 15.66
N LEU A 276 -3.25 -3.99 15.45
CA LEU A 276 -2.24 -3.16 16.10
C LEU A 276 -2.40 -3.14 17.63
N PRO A 277 -1.31 -2.89 18.38
CA PRO A 277 -1.32 -3.02 19.86
C PRO A 277 -2.23 -1.99 20.52
N LEU A 278 -3.38 -2.44 21.03
CA LEU A 278 -4.42 -1.59 21.63
C LEU A 278 -3.91 -0.71 22.78
N LYS A 279 -2.94 -1.18 23.58
CA LYS A 279 -2.32 -0.40 24.65
C LYS A 279 -1.65 0.88 24.13
N TRP A 280 -1.16 0.86 22.88
CA TRP A 280 -0.40 1.92 22.28
C TRP A 280 -1.14 2.63 21.13
N ARG A 281 -2.41 2.36 20.94
CA ARG A 281 -3.22 2.82 19.80
C ARG A 281 -3.19 4.34 19.55
N ASP A 282 -3.00 5.14 20.60
CA ASP A 282 -2.93 6.60 20.53
C ASP A 282 -1.49 7.14 20.51
N GLN A 283 -0.51 6.25 20.36
CA GLN A 283 0.91 6.56 20.34
C GLN A 283 1.58 6.16 19.02
N PRO A 284 2.67 6.83 18.61
CA PRO A 284 3.40 6.49 17.39
C PRO A 284 3.85 5.02 17.27
N VAL A 285 4.30 4.42 18.37
CA VAL A 285 4.76 3.02 18.39
C VAL A 285 3.63 2.02 18.16
N GLY A 286 2.41 2.40 18.43
CA GLY A 286 1.22 1.57 18.23
C GLY A 286 0.64 1.61 16.82
N ARG A 287 1.31 2.26 15.87
CA ARG A 287 0.88 2.39 14.48
C ARG A 287 1.48 1.30 13.58
N ASP A 288 1.05 1.32 12.33
CA ASP A 288 1.67 0.58 11.25
C ASP A 288 3.17 0.90 11.12
N ARG A 289 3.93 -0.02 10.52
CA ARG A 289 5.37 0.14 10.30
C ARG A 289 5.69 0.69 8.91
N GLY A 290 4.78 1.40 8.31
CA GLY A 290 4.92 2.04 7.01
C GLY A 290 4.36 1.22 5.85
N LEU A 291 4.29 1.88 4.68
CA LEU A 291 3.49 1.42 3.55
C LEU A 291 3.87 0.04 3.01
N ALA A 292 5.15 -0.36 3.02
CA ALA A 292 5.50 -1.68 2.50
C ALA A 292 4.95 -2.82 3.37
N LEU A 293 4.95 -2.65 4.71
CA LEU A 293 4.34 -3.65 5.60
C LEU A 293 2.82 -3.59 5.53
N GLU A 294 2.24 -2.41 5.43
CA GLU A 294 0.80 -2.19 5.26
C GLU A 294 0.28 -2.83 3.97
N GLU A 295 0.92 -2.55 2.84
CA GLU A 295 0.60 -3.17 1.54
C GLU A 295 0.82 -4.68 1.55
N SER A 296 1.77 -5.19 2.35
CA SER A 296 1.95 -6.63 2.47
C SER A 296 0.74 -7.34 3.08
N GLN A 297 -0.03 -6.67 3.93
CA GLN A 297 -1.22 -7.25 4.54
C GLN A 297 -2.37 -7.31 3.52
N SER A 298 -2.58 -6.26 2.74
CA SER A 298 -3.56 -6.24 1.65
C SER A 298 -3.26 -7.31 0.60
N LEU A 299 -2.01 -7.39 0.15
CA LEU A 299 -1.57 -8.37 -0.83
C LEU A 299 -1.56 -9.82 -0.28
N LEU A 300 -1.27 -10.01 1.00
CA LEU A 300 -1.41 -11.33 1.64
C LEU A 300 -2.87 -11.82 1.55
N PHE A 301 -3.83 -10.96 1.89
CA PHE A 301 -5.25 -11.31 1.81
C PHE A 301 -5.69 -11.52 0.37
N GLU A 302 -5.44 -10.57 -0.52
CA GLU A 302 -5.91 -10.64 -1.91
C GLU A 302 -5.19 -11.73 -2.69
N MET A 303 -3.83 -11.69 -2.74
CA MET A 303 -3.07 -12.53 -3.67
C MET A 303 -2.75 -13.91 -3.11
N ASN A 304 -2.30 -13.98 -1.83
CA ASN A 304 -1.82 -15.24 -1.29
C ASN A 304 -2.95 -16.12 -0.72
N LEU A 305 -3.97 -15.52 -0.11
CA LEU A 305 -5.10 -16.26 0.47
C LEU A 305 -6.28 -16.34 -0.50
N CYS A 306 -6.83 -15.21 -0.95
CA CYS A 306 -8.10 -15.19 -1.68
C CYS A 306 -7.99 -15.43 -3.19
N ARG A 307 -6.78 -15.63 -3.72
CA ARG A 307 -6.55 -16.19 -5.07
C ARG A 307 -5.94 -17.59 -5.01
N SER A 308 -6.17 -18.33 -3.92
CA SER A 308 -5.75 -19.74 -3.77
C SER A 308 -6.86 -20.72 -4.20
N ARG A 309 -6.48 -21.98 -4.50
CA ARG A 309 -7.43 -23.07 -4.78
C ARG A 309 -8.37 -23.34 -3.60
N SER A 310 -7.84 -23.27 -2.39
CA SER A 310 -8.59 -23.44 -1.14
C SER A 310 -9.67 -22.38 -1.01
N PHE A 311 -9.34 -21.12 -1.32
CA PHE A 311 -10.32 -20.03 -1.29
C PHE A 311 -11.39 -20.18 -2.38
N VAL A 312 -11.03 -20.64 -3.58
CA VAL A 312 -12.01 -20.92 -4.64
C VAL A 312 -13.01 -21.99 -4.18
N THR A 313 -12.56 -23.00 -3.44
CA THR A 313 -13.45 -24.04 -2.88
C THR A 313 -14.45 -23.44 -1.89
N TYR A 314 -14.03 -22.51 -1.05
CA TYR A 314 -14.90 -21.73 -0.14
C TYR A 314 -15.82 -20.77 -0.92
N LEU A 315 -15.29 -20.07 -1.91
CA LEU A 315 -16.00 -19.00 -2.62
C LEU A 315 -17.10 -19.51 -3.55
N ARG A 316 -16.88 -20.64 -4.24
CA ARG A 316 -17.81 -21.15 -5.26
C ARG A 316 -19.27 -21.26 -4.77
N PRO A 317 -19.60 -21.91 -3.65
CA PRO A 317 -20.97 -21.98 -3.18
C PRO A 317 -21.57 -20.61 -2.84
N LEU A 318 -20.75 -19.62 -2.47
CA LEU A 318 -21.19 -18.25 -2.25
C LEU A 318 -21.50 -17.54 -3.58
N LEU A 319 -20.73 -17.77 -4.64
CA LEU A 319 -21.04 -17.28 -5.99
C LEU A 319 -22.39 -17.81 -6.47
N GLU A 320 -22.62 -19.12 -6.33
CA GLU A 320 -23.91 -19.75 -6.68
C GLU A 320 -25.08 -19.11 -5.89
N LYS A 321 -24.89 -18.94 -4.58
CA LYS A 321 -25.92 -18.36 -3.68
C LYS A 321 -26.25 -16.90 -4.02
N TYR A 322 -25.24 -16.05 -4.14
CA TYR A 322 -25.43 -14.60 -4.26
C TYR A 322 -25.59 -14.15 -5.70
N LEU A 323 -24.78 -14.64 -6.62
CA LEU A 323 -24.81 -14.23 -8.03
C LEU A 323 -25.80 -15.04 -8.85
N GLN A 324 -26.32 -16.16 -8.29
CA GLN A 324 -27.27 -17.06 -8.97
C GLN A 324 -26.70 -17.62 -10.27
N VAL A 325 -25.46 -18.01 -10.23
CA VAL A 325 -24.71 -18.59 -11.35
C VAL A 325 -24.65 -20.12 -11.20
N SER A 326 -24.53 -20.81 -12.32
CA SER A 326 -24.39 -22.28 -12.38
C SER A 326 -23.81 -22.67 -13.72
N GLY A 327 -23.26 -23.87 -13.81
CA GLY A 327 -22.70 -24.42 -15.04
C GLY A 327 -21.22 -24.75 -14.90
N PRO A 328 -20.64 -25.45 -15.90
CA PRO A 328 -19.26 -25.91 -15.86
C PRO A 328 -18.24 -24.75 -15.88
N GLU A 329 -18.61 -23.58 -16.43
CA GLU A 329 -17.77 -22.37 -16.41
C GLU A 329 -17.56 -21.84 -15.00
N TRP A 330 -18.38 -22.26 -14.02
CA TRP A 330 -18.30 -21.87 -12.61
C TRP A 330 -17.67 -22.98 -11.74
N ASP A 331 -17.03 -23.99 -12.35
CA ASP A 331 -16.28 -24.98 -11.57
C ASP A 331 -14.99 -24.37 -10.94
N ASN A 332 -14.48 -25.07 -9.92
CA ASN A 332 -13.31 -24.60 -9.17
C ASN A 332 -12.07 -24.39 -10.05
N ALA A 333 -11.86 -25.29 -11.03
CA ALA A 333 -10.69 -25.21 -11.89
C ALA A 333 -10.76 -23.98 -12.80
N ASN A 334 -11.93 -23.71 -13.40
CA ASN A 334 -12.12 -22.55 -14.25
C ASN A 334 -12.06 -21.24 -13.47
N LEU A 335 -12.70 -21.18 -12.29
CA LEU A 335 -12.63 -20.01 -11.40
C LEU A 335 -11.18 -19.70 -10.99
N TYR A 336 -10.41 -20.72 -10.62
CA TYR A 336 -9.01 -20.56 -10.28
C TYR A 336 -8.19 -20.01 -11.45
N ARG A 337 -8.40 -20.54 -12.68
CA ARG A 337 -7.73 -20.04 -13.89
C ARG A 337 -8.03 -18.55 -14.17
N HIS A 338 -9.25 -18.09 -13.89
CA HIS A 338 -9.60 -16.67 -13.98
C HIS A 338 -8.81 -15.84 -12.97
N LEU A 339 -8.68 -16.29 -11.73
CA LEU A 339 -8.04 -15.54 -10.64
C LEU A 339 -6.52 -15.44 -10.79
N ILE A 340 -5.88 -16.43 -11.45
CA ILE A 340 -4.41 -16.45 -11.63
C ILE A 340 -3.97 -16.12 -13.05
N ARG A 341 -4.84 -15.56 -13.88
CA ARG A 341 -4.51 -15.29 -15.28
C ARG A 341 -3.39 -14.26 -15.42
N VAL A 342 -2.32 -14.65 -16.14
CA VAL A 342 -1.19 -13.78 -16.45
C VAL A 342 -1.35 -13.13 -17.81
N ARG A 343 -1.19 -11.81 -17.86
CA ARG A 343 -1.25 -11.01 -19.10
C ARG A 343 -0.29 -9.84 -19.03
N ARG A 344 0.42 -9.60 -20.12
CA ARG A 344 1.17 -8.35 -20.22
C ARG A 344 0.20 -7.20 -20.47
N SER A 345 0.23 -6.21 -19.60
CA SER A 345 -0.52 -4.96 -19.74
C SER A 345 0.44 -3.78 -19.72
N THR A 346 0.12 -2.72 -20.46
CA THR A 346 0.83 -1.43 -20.36
C THR A 346 0.42 -0.69 -19.09
N ILE A 347 -0.75 -1.01 -18.52
CA ILE A 347 -1.34 -0.34 -17.36
C ILE A 347 -1.03 -1.10 -16.06
N ARG A 348 -0.44 -0.40 -15.09
CA ARG A 348 -0.08 -0.97 -13.78
C ARG A 348 -1.29 -1.51 -13.01
N MET A 349 -2.42 -0.80 -13.05
CA MET A 349 -3.64 -1.20 -12.33
C MET A 349 -4.27 -2.48 -12.88
N ASP A 350 -3.97 -2.84 -14.14
CA ASP A 350 -4.45 -4.07 -14.78
C ASP A 350 -3.44 -5.23 -14.68
N ALA A 351 -2.28 -4.96 -14.06
CA ALA A 351 -1.21 -5.94 -13.95
C ALA A 351 -1.60 -7.06 -12.98
N ASP A 352 -1.28 -8.29 -13.37
CA ASP A 352 -1.36 -9.46 -12.50
C ASP A 352 -0.18 -9.52 -11.51
N GLU A 353 -0.22 -10.48 -10.60
CA GLU A 353 0.77 -10.65 -9.53
C GLU A 353 2.22 -10.85 -10.04
N LEU A 354 2.41 -11.44 -11.23
CA LEU A 354 3.73 -11.62 -11.84
C LEU A 354 4.26 -10.34 -12.52
N THR A 355 3.38 -9.61 -13.19
CA THR A 355 3.76 -8.43 -13.97
C THR A 355 3.78 -7.15 -13.14
N TYR A 356 3.03 -7.09 -12.04
CA TYR A 356 2.94 -5.91 -11.17
C TYR A 356 4.31 -5.42 -10.63
N PRO A 357 5.19 -6.28 -10.07
CA PRO A 357 6.50 -5.85 -9.61
C PRO A 357 7.37 -5.25 -10.72
N VAL A 358 7.18 -5.70 -11.98
CA VAL A 358 7.92 -5.16 -13.14
C VAL A 358 7.54 -3.70 -13.39
N HIS A 359 6.26 -3.36 -13.27
CA HIS A 359 5.79 -1.97 -13.36
C HIS A 359 6.37 -1.08 -12.26
N ILE A 360 6.54 -1.63 -11.06
CA ILE A 360 7.13 -0.89 -9.93
C ILE A 360 8.63 -0.67 -10.13
N MET A 361 9.36 -1.70 -10.56
CA MET A 361 10.79 -1.59 -10.84
C MET A 361 11.10 -0.57 -11.93
N LEU A 362 10.26 -0.48 -12.96
CA LEU A 362 10.36 0.56 -14.00
C LEU A 362 10.26 1.96 -13.38
N ARG A 363 9.24 2.20 -12.56
CA ARG A 363 9.00 3.49 -11.92
C ARG A 363 10.13 3.88 -10.97
N TYR A 364 10.61 2.94 -10.19
CA TYR A 364 11.74 3.13 -9.28
C TYR A 364 13.01 3.55 -10.02
N GLU A 365 13.35 2.88 -11.11
CA GLU A 365 14.52 3.26 -11.91
C GLU A 365 14.40 4.67 -12.54
N LEU A 366 13.24 4.97 -13.12
CA LEU A 366 13.01 6.27 -13.74
C LEU A 366 13.01 7.38 -12.71
N GLU A 367 12.36 7.16 -11.57
CA GLU A 367 12.30 8.11 -10.45
C GLU A 367 13.69 8.47 -9.93
N LYS A 368 14.56 7.47 -9.71
CA LYS A 368 15.96 7.70 -9.34
C LYS A 368 16.69 8.54 -10.37
N LYS A 369 16.62 8.16 -11.64
CA LYS A 369 17.28 8.88 -12.74
C LYS A 369 16.80 10.33 -12.87
N ILE A 370 15.48 10.55 -12.70
CA ILE A 370 14.90 11.90 -12.70
C ILE A 370 15.47 12.70 -11.53
N LEU A 371 15.44 12.16 -10.31
CA LEU A 371 15.92 12.86 -9.12
C LEU A 371 17.44 13.08 -9.13
N GLU A 372 18.22 12.18 -9.68
CA GLU A 372 19.68 12.33 -9.86
C GLU A 372 20.03 13.34 -10.96
N GLY A 373 19.09 13.62 -11.88
CA GLY A 373 19.29 14.52 -13.02
C GLY A 373 19.92 13.85 -14.26
N SER A 374 20.06 12.52 -14.26
CA SER A 374 20.56 11.74 -15.39
C SER A 374 19.50 11.51 -16.48
N LEU A 375 18.21 11.70 -16.14
CA LEU A 375 17.07 11.67 -17.06
C LEU A 375 16.33 13.01 -17.01
N PRO A 376 16.34 13.82 -18.08
CA PRO A 376 15.49 15.01 -18.20
C PRO A 376 14.00 14.61 -18.16
N VAL A 377 13.16 15.42 -17.51
CA VAL A 377 11.72 15.16 -17.46
C VAL A 377 11.08 15.09 -18.84
N ALA A 378 11.56 15.89 -19.79
CA ALA A 378 11.06 15.88 -21.16
C ALA A 378 11.27 14.54 -21.90
N ASP A 379 12.28 13.75 -21.50
CA ASP A 379 12.60 12.46 -22.10
C ASP A 379 11.90 11.28 -21.43
N LEU A 380 11.08 11.55 -20.39
CA LEU A 380 10.38 10.53 -19.62
C LEU A 380 9.48 9.61 -20.47
N PRO A 381 8.69 10.09 -21.47
CA PRO A 381 7.84 9.20 -22.26
C PRO A 381 8.64 8.12 -23.00
N GLU A 382 9.73 8.50 -23.66
CA GLU A 382 10.56 7.53 -24.39
C GLU A 382 11.30 6.58 -23.44
N ALA A 383 11.86 7.11 -22.34
CA ALA A 383 12.51 6.28 -21.33
C ALA A 383 11.54 5.27 -20.69
N TRP A 384 10.28 5.67 -20.48
CA TRP A 384 9.22 4.79 -20.01
C TRP A 384 8.92 3.67 -21.01
N ASN A 385 8.67 4.05 -22.25
CA ASN A 385 8.30 3.11 -23.31
C ASN A 385 9.42 2.09 -23.57
N ALA A 386 10.67 2.54 -23.67
CA ALA A 386 11.83 1.67 -23.87
C ALA A 386 12.02 0.68 -22.68
N ASN A 387 11.82 1.15 -21.46
CA ASN A 387 11.96 0.33 -20.26
C ASN A 387 10.86 -0.74 -20.17
N LEU A 388 9.60 -0.38 -20.49
CA LEU A 388 8.49 -1.33 -20.49
C LEU A 388 8.64 -2.39 -21.61
N GLU A 389 9.06 -1.97 -22.79
CA GLU A 389 9.37 -2.85 -23.91
C GLU A 389 10.47 -3.86 -23.55
N GLN A 390 11.56 -3.38 -22.95
CA GLN A 390 12.67 -4.24 -22.51
C GLN A 390 12.22 -5.29 -21.48
N ARG A 391 11.32 -4.93 -20.54
CA ARG A 391 10.95 -5.78 -19.41
C ARG A 391 9.75 -6.68 -19.67
N LEU A 392 8.73 -6.19 -20.36
CA LEU A 392 7.48 -6.89 -20.63
C LEU A 392 7.24 -7.21 -22.11
N ASN A 393 8.16 -6.81 -23.01
CA ASN A 393 8.01 -6.98 -24.47
C ASN A 393 6.67 -6.41 -24.99
N ILE A 394 6.27 -5.27 -24.43
CA ILE A 394 5.11 -4.48 -24.86
C ILE A 394 5.49 -3.01 -24.82
N ARG A 395 4.95 -2.21 -25.74
CA ARG A 395 5.20 -0.79 -25.82
C ARG A 395 3.88 -0.01 -25.84
N PRO A 396 3.69 0.96 -24.97
CA PRO A 396 2.53 1.85 -25.02
C PRO A 396 2.46 2.58 -26.37
N THR A 397 1.25 2.71 -26.90
CA THR A 397 1.01 3.43 -28.17
C THR A 397 0.68 4.90 -27.96
N ASN A 398 0.53 5.32 -26.72
CA ASN A 398 0.16 6.67 -26.30
C ASN A 398 0.65 6.94 -24.87
N ASP A 399 0.66 8.22 -24.45
CA ASP A 399 1.17 8.62 -23.13
C ASP A 399 0.20 8.27 -21.99
N ILE A 400 -1.10 8.11 -22.27
CA ILE A 400 -2.11 7.74 -21.27
C ILE A 400 -1.83 6.34 -20.74
N ASP A 401 -1.52 5.40 -21.63
CA ASP A 401 -1.15 4.03 -21.30
C ASP A 401 0.34 3.92 -20.91
N GLY A 402 1.08 4.99 -21.04
CA GLY A 402 2.49 5.16 -20.68
C GLY A 402 2.67 5.97 -19.41
N CYS A 403 3.48 7.02 -19.49
CA CYS A 403 3.94 7.83 -18.37
C CYS A 403 2.86 8.70 -17.69
N LEU A 404 1.71 8.90 -18.33
CA LEU A 404 0.59 9.65 -17.75
C LEU A 404 -0.39 8.80 -16.92
N GLN A 405 -0.17 7.50 -16.80
CA GLN A 405 -1.13 6.63 -16.10
C GLN A 405 -1.20 6.90 -14.58
N ASP A 406 -0.12 7.33 -13.94
CA ASP A 406 -0.03 7.56 -12.50
C ASP A 406 0.09 9.05 -12.15
N ILE A 407 -0.63 9.48 -11.13
CA ILE A 407 -0.59 10.85 -10.59
C ILE A 407 0.59 11.11 -9.64
N HIS A 408 1.21 10.07 -9.10
CA HIS A 408 2.12 10.11 -7.95
C HIS A 408 3.21 11.18 -8.06
N TRP A 409 3.88 11.28 -9.17
CA TRP A 409 4.94 12.27 -9.35
C TRP A 409 4.41 13.70 -9.46
N ALA A 410 3.26 13.90 -10.09
CA ALA A 410 2.61 15.21 -10.17
C ALA A 410 2.24 15.75 -8.79
N VAL A 411 1.85 14.88 -7.86
CA VAL A 411 1.55 15.26 -6.46
C VAL A 411 2.76 15.15 -5.52
N GLY A 412 3.96 14.93 -6.06
CA GLY A 412 5.22 14.95 -5.29
C GLY A 412 5.53 13.68 -4.50
N HIS A 413 4.86 12.56 -4.79
CA HIS A 413 5.06 11.27 -4.13
C HIS A 413 6.24 10.50 -4.74
N PHE A 414 7.46 11.00 -4.51
CA PHE A 414 8.70 10.33 -4.85
C PHE A 414 9.19 9.47 -3.67
N GLY A 415 9.74 8.28 -3.93
CA GLY A 415 10.09 7.28 -2.92
C GLY A 415 8.92 6.39 -2.50
N TYR A 416 7.74 6.59 -3.09
CA TYR A 416 6.51 5.87 -2.77
C TYR A 416 6.42 4.49 -3.44
N PHE A 417 6.70 4.42 -4.75
CA PHE A 417 6.51 3.22 -5.57
C PHE A 417 7.19 1.95 -5.07
N PRO A 418 8.42 1.98 -4.52
CA PRO A 418 9.06 0.78 -4.01
C PRO A 418 8.21 0.02 -2.99
N SER A 419 7.40 0.73 -2.18
CA SER A 419 6.56 0.13 -1.13
C SER A 419 5.63 -0.96 -1.67
N TYR A 420 5.10 -0.79 -2.87
CA TYR A 420 4.20 -1.76 -3.50
C TYR A 420 4.86 -3.13 -3.79
N ALA A 421 6.02 -3.14 -4.45
CA ALA A 421 6.70 -4.40 -4.74
C ALA A 421 7.36 -5.01 -3.50
N LEU A 422 7.84 -4.16 -2.57
CA LEU A 422 8.30 -4.62 -1.26
C LEU A 422 7.15 -5.26 -0.48
N GLY A 423 5.95 -4.70 -0.54
CA GLY A 423 4.74 -5.28 0.05
C GLY A 423 4.48 -6.70 -0.46
N ALA A 424 4.55 -6.92 -1.78
CA ALA A 424 4.38 -8.24 -2.37
C ALA A 424 5.44 -9.25 -1.89
N VAL A 425 6.70 -8.81 -1.81
CA VAL A 425 7.81 -9.64 -1.32
C VAL A 425 7.62 -10.01 0.16
N ILE A 426 7.25 -9.05 0.99
CA ILE A 426 6.96 -9.25 2.41
C ILE A 426 5.76 -10.19 2.58
N ALA A 427 4.67 -10.00 1.83
CA ALA A 427 3.50 -10.88 1.85
C ALA A 427 3.87 -12.33 1.53
N GLY A 428 4.67 -12.55 0.47
CA GLY A 428 5.16 -13.88 0.11
C GLY A 428 6.00 -14.54 1.21
N GLN A 429 6.85 -13.76 1.90
CA GLN A 429 7.67 -14.28 2.98
C GLN A 429 6.84 -14.58 4.25
N ILE A 430 5.88 -13.73 4.59
CA ILE A 430 4.91 -13.96 5.67
C ILE A 430 4.06 -15.20 5.36
N ASN A 431 3.55 -15.33 4.13
CA ASN A 431 2.76 -16.49 3.71
C ASN A 431 3.54 -17.81 3.84
N GLU A 432 4.82 -17.85 3.42
CA GLU A 432 5.67 -19.04 3.61
C GLU A 432 5.81 -19.42 5.09
N ALA A 433 6.09 -18.46 5.97
CA ALA A 433 6.25 -18.70 7.39
C ALA A 433 4.94 -19.12 8.07
N MET A 434 3.83 -18.48 7.73
CA MET A 434 2.51 -18.81 8.26
C MET A 434 2.08 -20.23 7.86
N ARG A 435 2.27 -20.62 6.58
CA ARG A 435 1.96 -21.98 6.11
C ARG A 435 2.83 -23.04 6.78
N ALA A 436 4.11 -22.75 7.02
CA ALA A 436 4.98 -23.64 7.78
C ALA A 436 4.53 -23.84 9.25
N ALA A 437 4.01 -22.78 9.88
CA ALA A 437 3.46 -22.84 11.23
C ALA A 437 2.05 -23.47 11.31
N ARG A 438 1.31 -23.48 10.20
CA ARG A 438 -0.09 -23.94 10.13
C ARG A 438 -0.28 -24.88 8.93
N PRO A 439 0.12 -26.17 9.08
CA PRO A 439 0.05 -27.14 7.95
C PRO A 439 -1.36 -27.40 7.42
N LEU A 440 -2.42 -27.13 8.21
CA LEU A 440 -3.83 -27.31 7.81
C LEU A 440 -4.48 -26.02 7.29
N LEU A 441 -3.67 -24.99 6.99
CA LEU A 441 -4.19 -23.69 6.58
C LEU A 441 -5.08 -23.74 5.32
N ASP A 442 -4.75 -24.60 4.37
CA ASP A 442 -5.54 -24.73 3.14
C ASP A 442 -6.92 -25.38 3.40
N GLU A 443 -6.99 -26.36 4.31
CA GLU A 443 -8.26 -26.95 4.75
C GLU A 443 -9.10 -25.92 5.52
N GLU A 444 -8.49 -25.13 6.39
CA GLU A 444 -9.16 -24.05 7.12
C GLU A 444 -9.74 -23.00 6.18
N ILE A 445 -8.96 -22.54 5.19
CA ILE A 445 -9.41 -21.59 4.16
C ILE A 445 -10.58 -22.19 3.35
N ALA A 446 -10.47 -23.44 2.91
CA ALA A 446 -11.53 -24.12 2.15
C ALA A 446 -12.83 -24.26 2.95
N ALA A 447 -12.73 -24.34 4.27
CA ALA A 447 -13.87 -24.34 5.20
C ALA A 447 -14.37 -22.93 5.58
N GLY A 448 -13.76 -21.86 5.11
CA GLY A 448 -14.09 -20.46 5.48
C GLY A 448 -13.65 -20.08 6.88
N GLN A 449 -12.63 -20.74 7.44
CA GLN A 449 -12.14 -20.55 8.80
C GLN A 449 -10.82 -19.73 8.78
N PHE A 450 -10.92 -18.41 8.86
CA PHE A 450 -9.76 -17.51 8.79
C PHE A 450 -9.23 -17.07 10.16
N GLY A 451 -9.83 -17.50 11.25
CA GLY A 451 -9.42 -17.10 12.62
C GLY A 451 -7.95 -17.37 12.90
N GLY A 452 -7.45 -18.54 12.47
CA GLY A 452 -6.05 -18.90 12.65
C GLY A 452 -5.06 -18.04 11.87
N VAL A 453 -5.46 -17.53 10.70
CA VAL A 453 -4.67 -16.53 9.94
C VAL A 453 -4.54 -15.26 10.79
N MET A 454 -5.66 -14.76 11.33
CA MET A 454 -5.69 -13.53 12.10
C MET A 454 -4.90 -13.62 13.40
N ASP A 455 -5.00 -14.76 14.08
CA ASP A 455 -4.25 -14.99 15.32
C ASP A 455 -2.74 -15.00 15.03
N TRP A 456 -2.31 -15.74 14.00
CA TRP A 456 -0.90 -15.79 13.63
C TRP A 456 -0.35 -14.39 13.24
N LEU A 457 -1.11 -13.63 12.44
CA LEU A 457 -0.72 -12.28 12.03
C LEU A 457 -0.65 -11.32 13.22
N ARG A 458 -1.62 -11.39 14.13
CA ARG A 458 -1.63 -10.57 15.35
C ARG A 458 -0.42 -10.84 16.21
N ASP A 459 -0.10 -12.11 16.43
CA ASP A 459 0.99 -12.53 17.33
C ASP A 459 2.38 -12.22 16.76
N ASN A 460 2.56 -12.32 15.43
CA ASN A 460 3.88 -12.24 14.81
C ASN A 460 4.15 -10.92 14.07
N VAL A 461 3.12 -10.20 13.63
CA VAL A 461 3.24 -9.00 12.80
C VAL A 461 2.52 -7.80 13.41
N HIS A 462 1.20 -7.86 13.53
CA HIS A 462 0.37 -6.71 13.88
C HIS A 462 0.67 -6.20 15.30
N GLY A 463 0.73 -7.12 16.28
CA GLY A 463 0.97 -6.82 17.69
C GLY A 463 2.34 -6.21 17.99
N VAL A 464 3.25 -6.20 17.01
CA VAL A 464 4.57 -5.55 17.11
C VAL A 464 4.46 -4.03 16.92
N GLY A 465 3.48 -3.56 16.14
CA GLY A 465 3.34 -2.15 15.78
C GLY A 465 4.61 -1.59 15.13
N ALA A 466 4.94 -0.34 15.43
CA ALA A 466 6.16 0.32 14.98
C ALA A 466 7.35 0.14 15.95
N ARG A 467 7.32 -0.84 16.85
CA ARG A 467 8.37 -1.08 17.85
C ARG A 467 9.71 -1.44 17.21
N LEU A 468 9.70 -2.25 16.16
CA LEU A 468 10.90 -2.70 15.44
C LEU A 468 10.99 -2.06 14.05
N PRO A 469 12.20 -1.88 13.51
CA PRO A 469 12.40 -1.66 12.07
C PRO A 469 11.79 -2.80 11.26
N VAL A 470 11.32 -2.52 10.02
CA VAL A 470 10.63 -3.54 9.20
C VAL A 470 11.47 -4.79 8.95
N GLN A 471 12.78 -4.64 8.73
CA GLN A 471 13.69 -5.78 8.53
C GLN A 471 13.76 -6.68 9.75
N GLU A 472 13.89 -6.11 10.96
CA GLU A 472 13.92 -6.84 12.23
C GLU A 472 12.56 -7.51 12.51
N LEU A 473 11.45 -6.81 12.21
CA LEU A 473 10.11 -7.37 12.35
C LEU A 473 9.95 -8.61 11.46
N ILE A 474 10.32 -8.53 10.19
CA ILE A 474 10.24 -9.66 9.26
C ILE A 474 11.17 -10.80 9.67
N GLN A 475 12.39 -10.49 10.12
CA GLN A 475 13.31 -11.49 10.67
C GLN A 475 12.71 -12.19 11.90
N GLN A 476 12.09 -11.44 12.81
CA GLN A 476 11.42 -12.00 14.00
C GLN A 476 10.23 -12.87 13.61
N ALA A 477 9.35 -12.38 12.70
CA ALA A 477 8.12 -13.05 12.30
C ALA A 477 8.36 -14.33 11.48
N THR A 478 9.42 -14.34 10.66
CA THR A 478 9.64 -15.41 9.67
C THR A 478 10.90 -16.25 9.91
N GLY A 479 11.72 -15.85 10.86
CA GLY A 479 13.03 -16.50 11.15
C GLY A 479 14.11 -16.22 10.10
N LYS A 480 13.83 -15.39 9.07
CA LYS A 480 14.73 -15.13 7.93
C LYS A 480 14.79 -13.63 7.63
N PRO A 481 15.94 -13.10 7.17
CA PRO A 481 16.04 -11.73 6.71
C PRO A 481 15.11 -11.51 5.49
N LEU A 482 14.70 -10.25 5.27
CA LEU A 482 13.85 -9.88 4.12
C LEU A 482 14.59 -10.13 2.81
N THR A 483 14.04 -11.01 1.97
CA THR A 483 14.58 -11.35 0.64
C THR A 483 13.44 -11.69 -0.33
N ALA A 484 13.71 -11.60 -1.64
CA ALA A 484 12.76 -12.01 -2.67
C ALA A 484 12.56 -13.54 -2.79
N ALA A 485 13.36 -14.35 -2.10
CA ALA A 485 13.41 -15.80 -2.34
C ALA A 485 12.10 -16.53 -2.05
N ALA A 486 11.43 -16.22 -0.94
CA ALA A 486 10.14 -16.83 -0.59
C ALA A 486 9.04 -16.45 -1.59
N TYR A 487 8.98 -15.17 -1.96
CA TYR A 487 8.03 -14.67 -2.95
C TYR A 487 8.22 -15.35 -4.32
N LEU A 488 9.46 -15.46 -4.79
CA LEU A 488 9.76 -16.13 -6.07
C LEU A 488 9.36 -17.63 -6.05
N ARG A 489 9.64 -18.36 -4.96
CA ARG A 489 9.18 -19.76 -4.82
C ARG A 489 7.64 -19.86 -4.85
N TYR A 490 6.98 -18.97 -4.15
CA TYR A 490 5.52 -18.90 -4.14
C TYR A 490 4.96 -18.66 -5.56
N LEU A 491 5.53 -17.72 -6.31
CA LEU A 491 5.11 -17.43 -7.68
C LEU A 491 5.35 -18.63 -8.62
N GLU A 492 6.51 -19.29 -8.52
CA GLU A 492 6.79 -20.50 -9.31
C GLU A 492 5.77 -21.60 -9.02
N ALA A 493 5.51 -21.90 -7.76
CA ALA A 493 4.54 -22.92 -7.37
C ALA A 493 3.13 -22.59 -7.86
N LYS A 494 2.70 -21.34 -7.70
CA LYS A 494 1.32 -20.92 -8.08
C LYS A 494 1.08 -20.87 -9.57
N TYR A 495 2.06 -20.43 -10.38
CA TYR A 495 1.85 -20.08 -11.79
C TYR A 495 2.39 -21.11 -12.77
N LEU A 496 3.32 -22.00 -12.37
CA LEU A 496 3.87 -23.06 -13.21
C LEU A 496 3.26 -24.43 -12.93
N GLU A 497 2.55 -24.62 -11.82
CA GLU A 497 1.77 -25.83 -11.62
C GLU A 497 0.62 -25.86 -12.65
N THR A 498 0.37 -27.05 -13.22
CA THR A 498 -0.75 -27.25 -14.15
C THR A 498 -2.07 -26.94 -13.41
N PRO A 499 -2.89 -26.01 -13.91
CA PRO A 499 -4.13 -25.59 -13.26
C PRO A 499 -5.16 -26.71 -13.14
#